data_e4480a0bf7e456f25bd7eb249841cb6d
#
_entry.id   e4480a0bf7e456f25bd7eb249841cb6d
#
_cell.length_a   1.000
_cell.length_b   1.000
_cell.length_c   1.000
_cell.angle_alpha   90.00
_cell.angle_beta   90.00
_cell.angle_gamma   90.00
#
_symmetry.space_group_name_H-M   'P 1'
#
loop_
_entity.id
_entity.type
_entity.pdbx_description
1 polymer ?
#
loop_
_entity_poly.entity_id
_entity_poly.type
_entity_poly.pdbx_seq_one_letter_code
_entity_poly.pdbx_strand_id
1 'polypeptide(L)'
;MLRISPQLTIPPIPTSSFIFEDEANKQPGAIAWKPSILQGLRLQPDMRVLEVGCGMGADAFEMAALIAPGGSVTGVDFSESLIAEAVRRADSRPLPVTFEVGDAQALRFADGSFDAVRTERMLMHVPDPSRALAEMARVLRPGGRMAVHDFDWESQFCDSPYKDTTRKIALSVCDGLKNGWIGRCLPRLFREIGMTDVSVSFHTITVTYDFLQLLLGGHVARAVGRGVLSEAEADLWWTHLARANAEGTFLYGFTAFIVAGTKA
;
A
#
# COMPACT_ATOMS: atom_id res chain seq x y z
N MET A 1 -30.33 27.04 -1.45
CA MET A 1 -30.55 25.58 -1.26
C MET A 1 -29.31 24.86 -1.77
N LEU A 2 -28.37 24.56 -0.89
CA LEU A 2 -27.17 23.78 -1.17
C LEU A 2 -27.57 22.30 -1.27
N ARG A 3 -27.37 21.67 -2.43
CA ARG A 3 -27.56 20.24 -2.61
C ARG A 3 -26.42 19.52 -1.86
N ILE A 4 -26.80 18.83 -0.78
CA ILE A 4 -25.94 17.88 -0.08
C ILE A 4 -25.74 16.69 -1.05
N SER A 5 -24.51 16.46 -1.44
CA SER A 5 -24.13 15.25 -2.19
C SER A 5 -24.45 14.00 -1.36
N PRO A 6 -24.91 12.90 -1.98
CA PRO A 6 -25.20 11.67 -1.25
C PRO A 6 -23.92 11.18 -0.57
N GLN A 7 -23.98 11.06 0.75
CA GLN A 7 -22.93 10.44 1.54
C GLN A 7 -22.76 9.00 1.04
N LEU A 8 -21.59 8.71 0.50
CA LEU A 8 -21.17 7.34 0.22
C LEU A 8 -21.07 6.63 1.58
N THR A 9 -22.09 5.87 1.92
CA THR A 9 -22.04 4.95 3.07
C THR A 9 -21.09 3.81 2.69
N ILE A 10 -19.86 3.89 3.21
CA ILE A 10 -18.85 2.84 3.03
C ILE A 10 -19.18 1.78 4.09
N PRO A 11 -19.34 0.51 3.68
CA PRO A 11 -19.53 -0.55 4.66
C PRO A 11 -18.30 -0.65 5.58
N PRO A 12 -18.48 -0.96 6.87
CA PRO A 12 -17.38 -1.13 7.79
C PRO A 12 -16.40 -2.19 7.25
N ILE A 13 -15.10 -1.90 7.33
CA ILE A 13 -14.06 -2.86 6.93
C ILE A 13 -14.21 -4.09 7.84
N PRO A 14 -14.30 -5.30 7.27
CA PRO A 14 -14.40 -6.52 8.07
C PRO A 14 -13.19 -6.67 8.99
N THR A 15 -13.36 -7.28 10.17
CA THR A 15 -12.28 -7.61 11.11
C THR A 15 -11.12 -8.37 10.43
N SER A 16 -11.41 -9.09 9.34
CA SER A 16 -10.42 -9.70 8.44
C SER A 16 -9.40 -8.72 7.85
N SER A 17 -9.74 -7.44 7.69
CA SER A 17 -8.83 -6.41 7.15
C SER A 17 -7.76 -6.00 8.16
N PHE A 18 -8.07 -5.96 9.46
CA PHE A 18 -7.07 -5.72 10.51
C PHE A 18 -6.04 -6.86 10.57
N ILE A 19 -6.53 -8.11 10.49
CA ILE A 19 -5.66 -9.29 10.45
C ILE A 19 -4.77 -9.25 9.21
N PHE A 20 -5.35 -8.88 8.04
CA PHE A 20 -4.59 -8.77 6.80
C PHE A 20 -3.44 -7.76 6.89
N GLU A 21 -3.70 -6.56 7.42
CA GLU A 21 -2.65 -5.55 7.56
C GLU A 21 -1.54 -5.97 8.53
N ASP A 22 -1.90 -6.52 9.68
CA ASP A 22 -0.92 -7.00 10.65
C ASP A 22 -0.09 -8.16 10.07
N GLU A 23 -0.70 -9.10 9.35
CA GLU A 23 0.02 -10.21 8.70
C GLU A 23 0.86 -9.75 7.51
N ALA A 24 0.38 -8.79 6.71
CA ALA A 24 1.14 -8.21 5.61
C ALA A 24 2.43 -7.52 6.11
N ASN A 25 2.36 -6.81 7.23
CA ASN A 25 3.51 -6.13 7.83
C ASN A 25 4.54 -7.09 8.45
N LYS A 26 4.14 -8.33 8.77
CA LYS A 26 5.04 -9.38 9.29
C LYS A 26 5.77 -10.16 8.19
N GLN A 27 5.36 -10.03 6.92
CA GLN A 27 6.01 -10.76 5.84
C GLN A 27 7.49 -10.38 5.72
N PRO A 28 8.40 -11.34 5.50
CA PRO A 28 9.85 -11.07 5.36
C PRO A 28 10.13 -9.99 4.30
N GLY A 29 9.37 -10.01 3.21
CA GLY A 29 9.42 -8.95 2.20
C GLY A 29 9.13 -7.58 2.81
N ALA A 30 8.03 -7.40 3.59
CA ALA A 30 7.64 -6.12 4.19
C ALA A 30 8.78 -5.55 5.07
N ILE A 31 9.39 -6.39 5.88
CA ILE A 31 10.51 -6.00 6.74
C ILE A 31 11.72 -5.53 5.89
N ALA A 32 11.96 -6.17 4.75
CA ALA A 32 13.13 -5.89 3.92
C ALA A 32 13.06 -4.55 3.17
N TRP A 33 11.88 -4.09 2.72
CA TRP A 33 11.79 -2.83 1.95
C TRP A 33 11.58 -1.56 2.78
N LYS A 34 11.05 -1.66 4.01
CA LYS A 34 10.77 -0.49 4.87
C LYS A 34 11.97 0.45 5.02
N PRO A 35 13.21 -0.04 5.25
CA PRO A 35 14.38 0.83 5.31
C PRO A 35 14.59 1.66 4.03
N SER A 36 14.30 1.09 2.85
CA SER A 36 14.47 1.79 1.57
C SER A 36 13.46 2.94 1.39
N ILE A 37 12.23 2.79 1.88
CA ILE A 37 11.25 3.88 1.86
C ILE A 37 11.70 5.00 2.80
N LEU A 38 12.10 4.66 4.03
CA LEU A 38 12.57 5.63 5.01
C LEU A 38 13.82 6.37 4.51
N GLN A 39 14.75 5.68 3.86
CA GLN A 39 15.91 6.30 3.22
C GLN A 39 15.49 7.27 2.12
N GLY A 40 14.46 6.93 1.34
CA GLY A 40 13.90 7.82 0.31
C GLY A 40 13.35 9.12 0.87
N LEU A 41 12.77 9.10 2.08
CA LEU A 41 12.24 10.28 2.78
C LEU A 41 13.33 11.19 3.37
N ARG A 42 14.53 10.66 3.65
CA ARG A 42 15.63 11.41 4.29
C ARG A 42 15.18 12.10 5.59
N LEU A 43 14.45 11.38 6.44
CA LEU A 43 13.88 11.92 7.68
C LEU A 43 14.97 12.53 8.58
N GLN A 44 14.63 13.66 9.20
CA GLN A 44 15.46 14.36 10.16
C GLN A 44 14.63 14.71 11.40
N PRO A 45 15.24 14.93 12.57
CA PRO A 45 14.53 15.52 13.72
C PRO A 45 13.77 16.79 13.32
N ASP A 46 12.71 17.08 14.06
CA ASP A 46 11.85 18.27 13.90
C ASP A 46 11.00 18.34 12.62
N MET A 47 11.06 17.31 11.74
CA MET A 47 10.23 17.27 10.53
C MET A 47 8.76 17.03 10.84
N ARG A 48 7.89 17.63 10.01
CA ARG A 48 6.47 17.32 9.92
C ARG A 48 6.26 16.32 8.78
N VAL A 49 5.79 15.14 9.10
CA VAL A 49 5.63 14.03 8.14
C VAL A 49 4.15 13.70 7.98
N LEU A 50 3.72 13.51 6.73
CA LEU A 50 2.40 13.00 6.41
C LEU A 50 2.49 11.57 5.87
N GLU A 51 1.71 10.68 6.43
CA GLU A 51 1.47 9.34 5.89
C GLU A 51 0.05 9.26 5.34
N VAL A 52 -0.09 9.02 4.03
CA VAL A 52 -1.38 8.90 3.34
C VAL A 52 -1.68 7.42 3.09
N GLY A 53 -2.83 6.95 3.54
CA GLY A 53 -3.16 5.53 3.61
C GLY A 53 -2.45 4.85 4.79
N CYS A 54 -2.51 5.48 5.97
CA CYS A 54 -1.73 5.02 7.14
C CYS A 54 -2.27 3.74 7.80
N GLY A 55 -3.46 3.26 7.40
CA GLY A 55 -4.09 2.12 8.02
C GLY A 55 -4.17 2.25 9.53
N MET A 56 -3.67 1.25 10.26
CA MET A 56 -3.63 1.24 11.74
C MET A 56 -2.38 1.94 12.32
N GLY A 57 -1.63 2.68 11.51
CA GLY A 57 -0.56 3.58 11.95
C GLY A 57 0.79 2.92 12.25
N ALA A 58 1.03 1.67 11.82
CA ALA A 58 2.26 0.95 12.15
C ALA A 58 3.52 1.73 11.74
N ASP A 59 3.55 2.24 10.52
CA ASP A 59 4.69 2.98 9.97
C ASP A 59 4.75 4.42 10.49
N ALA A 60 3.59 5.04 10.79
CA ALA A 60 3.52 6.35 11.44
C ALA A 60 4.22 6.33 12.81
N PHE A 61 4.03 5.28 13.60
CA PHE A 61 4.72 5.13 14.89
C PHE A 61 6.23 4.99 14.72
N GLU A 62 6.69 4.23 13.72
CA GLU A 62 8.11 4.08 13.41
C GLU A 62 8.73 5.41 13.01
N MET A 63 8.10 6.16 12.10
CA MET A 63 8.56 7.47 11.68
C MET A 63 8.57 8.48 12.82
N ALA A 64 7.53 8.48 13.68
CA ALA A 64 7.47 9.39 14.83
C ALA A 64 8.62 9.18 15.81
N ALA A 65 9.05 7.93 16.01
CA ALA A 65 10.23 7.63 16.83
C ALA A 65 11.54 8.14 16.21
N LEU A 66 11.64 8.14 14.87
CA LEU A 66 12.84 8.60 14.15
C LEU A 66 13.01 10.12 14.12
N ILE A 67 11.91 10.89 14.15
CA ILE A 67 11.92 12.35 14.04
C ILE A 67 11.83 13.07 15.39
N ALA A 68 11.75 12.33 16.47
CA ALA A 68 11.76 12.90 17.83
C ALA A 68 13.17 13.39 18.24
N PRO A 69 13.28 14.40 19.14
CA PRO A 69 12.21 15.26 19.61
C PRO A 69 11.85 16.38 18.61
N GLY A 70 10.67 16.96 18.71
CA GLY A 70 10.27 18.18 17.98
C GLY A 70 9.49 17.93 16.69
N GLY A 71 9.69 16.79 15.99
CA GLY A 71 8.95 16.42 14.81
C GLY A 71 7.54 15.90 15.13
N SER A 72 6.70 15.76 14.11
CA SER A 72 5.35 15.19 14.22
C SER A 72 4.97 14.37 12.98
N VAL A 73 4.19 13.30 13.18
CA VAL A 73 3.59 12.52 12.09
C VAL A 73 2.09 12.71 12.11
N THR A 74 1.52 12.98 10.94
CA THR A 74 0.07 12.91 10.73
C THR A 74 -0.23 11.73 9.81
N GLY A 75 -1.05 10.80 10.27
CA GLY A 75 -1.57 9.69 9.46
C GLY A 75 -2.97 10.01 8.95
N VAL A 76 -3.20 9.79 7.66
CA VAL A 76 -4.52 9.93 7.03
C VAL A 76 -4.92 8.62 6.40
N ASP A 77 -6.13 8.17 6.65
CA ASP A 77 -6.74 7.02 5.98
C ASP A 77 -8.20 7.29 5.67
N PHE A 78 -8.71 6.67 4.63
CA PHE A 78 -10.11 6.80 4.24
C PHE A 78 -11.05 6.01 5.17
N SER A 79 -10.54 5.00 5.85
CA SER A 79 -11.29 4.10 6.71
C SER A 79 -11.43 4.62 8.14
N GLU A 80 -12.63 4.99 8.53
CA GLU A 80 -12.94 5.39 9.91
C GLU A 80 -12.54 4.30 10.93
N SER A 81 -12.73 3.03 10.59
CA SER A 81 -12.43 1.91 11.50
C SER A 81 -10.92 1.69 11.68
N LEU A 82 -10.11 1.86 10.61
CA LEU A 82 -8.66 1.79 10.71
C LEU A 82 -8.11 2.97 11.52
N ILE A 83 -8.62 4.17 11.28
CA ILE A 83 -8.24 5.36 12.06
C ILE A 83 -8.62 5.21 13.53
N ALA A 84 -9.81 4.71 13.86
CA ALA A 84 -10.20 4.45 15.24
C ALA A 84 -9.22 3.49 15.94
N GLU A 85 -8.79 2.45 15.25
CA GLU A 85 -7.78 1.51 15.77
C GLU A 85 -6.40 2.17 15.88
N ALA A 86 -5.98 2.99 14.91
CA ALA A 86 -4.72 3.74 14.96
C ALA A 86 -4.66 4.67 16.18
N VAL A 87 -5.75 5.42 16.44
CA VAL A 87 -5.90 6.29 17.61
C VAL A 87 -5.81 5.47 18.91
N ARG A 88 -6.55 4.36 19.00
CA ARG A 88 -6.48 3.46 20.16
C ARG A 88 -5.05 2.92 20.41
N ARG A 89 -4.30 2.61 19.35
CA ARG A 89 -2.88 2.17 19.45
C ARG A 89 -1.97 3.32 19.87
N ALA A 90 -2.30 4.56 19.53
CA ALA A 90 -1.54 5.75 19.91
C ALA A 90 -1.68 6.08 21.42
N ASP A 91 -2.82 5.84 22.03
CA ASP A 91 -3.08 6.15 23.44
C ASP A 91 -2.07 5.51 24.40
N SER A 92 -1.49 4.37 24.01
CA SER A 92 -0.46 3.66 24.80
C SER A 92 0.99 4.05 24.47
N ARG A 93 1.20 5.03 23.56
CA ARG A 93 2.51 5.39 23.03
C ARG A 93 2.73 6.90 23.12
N PRO A 94 3.71 7.39 23.90
CA PRO A 94 4.03 8.82 24.01
C PRO A 94 4.82 9.30 22.79
N LEU A 95 4.26 9.13 21.58
CA LEU A 95 4.88 9.55 20.32
C LEU A 95 4.10 10.72 19.71
N PRO A 96 4.77 11.65 19.01
CA PRO A 96 4.15 12.81 18.38
C PRO A 96 3.42 12.41 17.09
N VAL A 97 2.35 11.62 17.21
CA VAL A 97 1.54 11.13 16.10
C VAL A 97 0.08 11.48 16.27
N THR A 98 -0.57 11.88 15.19
CA THR A 98 -2.01 12.12 15.10
C THR A 98 -2.59 11.37 13.91
N PHE A 99 -3.87 10.98 14.01
CA PHE A 99 -4.57 10.26 12.95
C PHE A 99 -5.89 10.92 12.63
N GLU A 100 -6.23 11.03 11.35
CA GLU A 100 -7.52 11.58 10.90
C GLU A 100 -8.07 10.85 9.68
N VAL A 101 -9.38 10.82 9.56
CA VAL A 101 -10.08 10.31 8.39
C VAL A 101 -9.99 11.32 7.25
N GLY A 102 -9.54 10.89 6.07
CA GLY A 102 -9.42 11.77 4.92
C GLY A 102 -9.30 11.03 3.58
N ASP A 103 -9.59 11.77 2.51
CA ASP A 103 -9.43 11.28 1.13
C ASP A 103 -8.06 11.73 0.58
N ALA A 104 -7.26 10.78 0.12
CA ALA A 104 -5.97 11.04 -0.51
C ALA A 104 -6.07 11.98 -1.73
N GLN A 105 -7.23 12.02 -2.38
CA GLN A 105 -7.50 12.84 -3.56
C GLN A 105 -7.97 14.28 -3.21
N ALA A 106 -8.15 14.59 -1.91
CA ALA A 106 -8.62 15.89 -1.42
C ALA A 106 -8.14 16.13 0.02
N LEU A 107 -6.82 16.23 0.21
CA LEU A 107 -6.20 16.42 1.53
C LEU A 107 -6.54 17.79 2.14
N ARG A 108 -6.96 17.79 3.41
CA ARG A 108 -7.42 19.01 4.11
C ARG A 108 -6.31 19.86 4.71
N PHE A 109 -5.10 19.73 4.19
CA PHE A 109 -3.93 20.50 4.64
C PHE A 109 -3.62 21.65 3.68
N ALA A 110 -3.01 22.72 4.21
CA ALA A 110 -2.53 23.82 3.39
C ALA A 110 -1.33 23.39 2.52
N ASP A 111 -1.08 24.12 1.45
CA ASP A 111 0.08 23.92 0.60
C ASP A 111 1.37 24.01 1.40
N GLY A 112 2.31 23.12 1.19
CA GLY A 112 3.62 23.15 1.84
C GLY A 112 3.60 22.88 3.35
N SER A 113 2.57 22.20 3.88
CA SER A 113 2.42 21.92 5.32
C SER A 113 3.42 20.91 5.87
N PHE A 114 3.98 20.04 5.00
CA PHE A 114 4.81 18.91 5.42
C PHE A 114 6.20 18.96 4.80
N ASP A 115 7.19 18.47 5.55
CA ASP A 115 8.57 18.31 5.13
C ASP A 115 8.82 17.04 4.36
N ALA A 116 8.06 15.98 4.70
CA ALA A 116 8.05 14.70 4.00
C ALA A 116 6.63 14.12 3.89
N VAL A 117 6.37 13.43 2.78
CA VAL A 117 5.08 12.75 2.53
C VAL A 117 5.34 11.32 2.08
N ARG A 118 4.59 10.37 2.64
CA ARG A 118 4.71 8.95 2.33
C ARG A 118 3.35 8.33 2.02
N THR A 119 3.38 7.32 1.17
CA THR A 119 2.28 6.34 1.04
C THR A 119 2.83 4.96 0.70
N GLU A 120 2.14 3.92 1.17
CA GLU A 120 2.47 2.52 0.90
C GLU A 120 1.21 1.71 0.64
N ARG A 121 1.21 0.91 -0.45
CA ARG A 121 0.12 -0.04 -0.79
C ARG A 121 -1.28 0.59 -0.88
N MET A 122 -1.36 1.88 -1.20
CA MET A 122 -2.60 2.65 -1.20
C MET A 122 -3.06 3.02 -2.61
N LEU A 123 -2.13 3.44 -3.49
CA LEU A 123 -2.49 3.97 -4.81
C LEU A 123 -3.16 2.93 -5.72
N MET A 124 -2.90 1.64 -5.50
CA MET A 124 -3.60 0.56 -6.21
C MET A 124 -5.11 0.54 -5.94
N HIS A 125 -5.59 1.20 -4.88
CA HIS A 125 -6.98 1.20 -4.44
C HIS A 125 -7.75 2.49 -4.74
N VAL A 126 -7.06 3.61 -5.00
CA VAL A 126 -7.73 4.90 -5.23
C VAL A 126 -8.32 5.01 -6.64
N PRO A 127 -9.41 5.75 -6.83
CA PRO A 127 -9.99 5.98 -8.16
C PRO A 127 -9.03 6.72 -9.12
N ASP A 128 -8.35 7.76 -8.64
CA ASP A 128 -7.43 8.57 -9.43
C ASP A 128 -6.09 8.73 -8.69
N PRO A 129 -5.09 7.87 -8.99
CA PRO A 129 -3.78 7.93 -8.35
C PRO A 129 -2.98 9.17 -8.74
N SER A 130 -3.22 9.74 -9.94
CA SER A 130 -2.55 10.97 -10.36
C SER A 130 -3.00 12.16 -9.50
N ARG A 131 -4.29 12.24 -9.21
CA ARG A 131 -4.85 13.26 -8.32
C ARG A 131 -4.35 13.09 -6.89
N ALA A 132 -4.30 11.86 -6.36
CA ALA A 132 -3.76 11.61 -5.02
C ALA A 132 -2.29 12.05 -4.92
N LEU A 133 -1.47 11.70 -5.91
CA LEU A 133 -0.07 12.14 -5.97
C LEU A 133 0.07 13.67 -6.10
N ALA A 134 -0.79 14.33 -6.88
CA ALA A 134 -0.80 15.79 -6.99
C ALA A 134 -1.15 16.46 -5.65
N GLU A 135 -2.12 15.94 -4.89
CA GLU A 135 -2.45 16.42 -3.54
C GLU A 135 -1.29 16.21 -2.55
N MET A 136 -0.65 15.03 -2.58
CA MET A 136 0.55 14.76 -1.79
C MET A 136 1.68 15.75 -2.13
N ALA A 137 1.89 16.04 -3.41
CA ALA A 137 2.86 17.02 -3.86
C ALA A 137 2.47 18.47 -3.44
N ARG A 138 1.17 18.81 -3.48
CA ARG A 138 0.68 20.13 -3.04
C ARG A 138 1.00 20.41 -1.59
N VAL A 139 0.69 19.46 -0.70
CA VAL A 139 0.89 19.61 0.75
C VAL A 139 2.35 19.50 1.17
N LEU A 140 3.22 18.96 0.32
CA LEU A 140 4.66 18.90 0.52
C LEU A 140 5.27 20.30 0.25
N ARG A 141 6.19 20.77 1.12
CA ARG A 141 6.89 22.05 0.90
C ARG A 141 7.91 21.96 -0.25
N PRO A 142 8.29 23.08 -0.89
CA PRO A 142 9.44 23.09 -1.79
C PRO A 142 10.69 22.52 -1.09
N GLY A 143 11.45 21.68 -1.80
CA GLY A 143 12.59 20.94 -1.24
C GLY A 143 12.23 19.78 -0.33
N GLY A 144 10.95 19.56 -0.04
CA GLY A 144 10.45 18.39 0.72
C GLY A 144 10.56 17.08 -0.06
N ARG A 145 10.51 15.96 0.64
CA ARG A 145 10.67 14.61 0.06
C ARG A 145 9.36 13.84 0.06
N MET A 146 9.07 13.18 -1.07
CA MET A 146 7.99 12.21 -1.18
C MET A 146 8.57 10.83 -1.46
N ALA A 147 8.05 9.79 -0.79
CA ALA A 147 8.35 8.39 -1.08
C ALA A 147 7.07 7.57 -1.19
N VAL A 148 6.97 6.79 -2.24
CA VAL A 148 5.82 5.94 -2.55
C VAL A 148 6.29 4.53 -2.78
N HIS A 149 5.61 3.57 -2.14
CA HIS A 149 5.78 2.15 -2.38
C HIS A 149 4.45 1.56 -2.85
N ASP A 150 4.46 0.86 -3.98
CA ASP A 150 3.31 0.09 -4.42
C ASP A 150 3.72 -1.08 -5.32
N PHE A 151 2.78 -1.97 -5.59
CA PHE A 151 3.03 -3.22 -6.31
C PHE A 151 2.73 -3.11 -7.79
N ASP A 152 3.41 -3.97 -8.54
CA ASP A 152 3.07 -4.31 -9.91
C ASP A 152 2.41 -5.70 -9.93
N TRP A 153 1.10 -5.72 -9.93
CA TRP A 153 0.32 -6.95 -9.78
C TRP A 153 0.33 -7.85 -11.03
N GLU A 154 0.83 -7.40 -12.17
CA GLU A 154 1.05 -8.27 -13.33
C GLU A 154 2.40 -9.01 -13.28
N SER A 155 3.32 -8.58 -12.41
CA SER A 155 4.63 -9.17 -12.27
C SER A 155 4.67 -10.46 -11.44
N GLN A 156 3.52 -11.03 -11.12
CA GLN A 156 3.41 -12.24 -10.31
C GLN A 156 4.11 -13.44 -10.96
N PHE A 157 4.81 -14.21 -10.16
CA PHE A 157 5.39 -15.49 -10.55
C PHE A 157 5.07 -16.56 -9.51
N CYS A 158 4.98 -17.80 -9.98
CA CYS A 158 4.66 -18.96 -9.15
C CYS A 158 5.31 -20.20 -9.77
N ASP A 159 5.94 -21.02 -8.94
CA ASP A 159 6.36 -22.35 -9.38
C ASP A 159 5.17 -23.30 -9.41
N SER A 160 4.63 -23.49 -10.60
CA SER A 160 3.45 -24.32 -10.83
C SER A 160 3.47 -24.95 -12.23
N PRO A 161 3.15 -26.25 -12.39
CA PRO A 161 2.98 -26.86 -13.68
C PRO A 161 1.76 -26.35 -14.44
N TYR A 162 0.80 -25.72 -13.75
CA TYR A 162 -0.45 -25.21 -14.30
C TYR A 162 -0.25 -23.77 -14.82
N LYS A 163 0.59 -23.59 -15.86
CA LYS A 163 1.02 -22.29 -16.38
C LYS A 163 -0.16 -21.38 -16.78
N ASP A 164 -1.15 -21.94 -17.47
CA ASP A 164 -2.28 -21.15 -17.97
C ASP A 164 -3.19 -20.72 -16.82
N THR A 165 -3.45 -21.60 -15.85
CA THR A 165 -4.21 -21.28 -14.62
C THR A 165 -3.48 -20.18 -13.84
N THR A 166 -2.16 -20.30 -13.66
CA THR A 166 -1.34 -19.28 -12.98
C THR A 166 -1.44 -17.92 -13.66
N ARG A 167 -1.35 -17.87 -15.02
CA ARG A 167 -1.50 -16.62 -15.78
C ARG A 167 -2.90 -16.02 -15.64
N LYS A 168 -3.95 -16.84 -15.75
CA LYS A 168 -5.35 -16.40 -15.54
C LYS A 168 -5.53 -15.79 -14.15
N ILE A 169 -4.95 -16.41 -13.12
CA ILE A 169 -5.00 -15.89 -11.74
C ILE A 169 -4.27 -14.54 -11.67
N ALA A 170 -3.03 -14.45 -12.14
CA ALA A 170 -2.23 -13.23 -12.09
C ALA A 170 -2.95 -12.05 -12.79
N LEU A 171 -3.48 -12.27 -14.00
CA LEU A 171 -4.24 -11.25 -14.72
C LEU A 171 -5.54 -10.90 -13.99
N SER A 172 -6.28 -11.90 -13.48
CA SER A 172 -7.53 -11.65 -12.75
C SER A 172 -7.31 -10.84 -11.47
N VAL A 173 -6.18 -11.03 -10.78
CA VAL A 173 -5.80 -10.22 -9.61
C VAL A 173 -5.48 -8.80 -10.03
N CYS A 174 -4.64 -8.63 -11.05
CA CYS A 174 -4.23 -7.33 -11.57
C CYS A 174 -5.43 -6.50 -12.05
N ASP A 175 -6.29 -7.09 -12.90
CA ASP A 175 -7.48 -6.45 -13.45
C ASP A 175 -8.60 -6.26 -12.41
N GLY A 176 -8.54 -6.99 -11.30
CA GLY A 176 -9.46 -6.85 -10.18
C GLY A 176 -9.17 -5.66 -9.26
N LEU A 177 -8.02 -5.04 -9.39
CA LEU A 177 -7.62 -3.82 -8.70
C LEU A 177 -7.92 -2.59 -9.53
N LYS A 178 -8.12 -1.42 -8.92
CA LYS A 178 -8.34 -0.18 -9.66
C LYS A 178 -7.09 0.21 -10.47
N ASN A 179 -5.91 0.00 -9.90
CA ASN A 179 -4.64 0.37 -10.50
C ASN A 179 -3.60 -0.75 -10.31
N GLY A 180 -3.84 -1.92 -10.91
CA GLY A 180 -2.96 -3.09 -10.76
C GLY A 180 -1.53 -2.89 -11.28
N TRP A 181 -1.30 -1.90 -12.15
CA TRP A 181 0.01 -1.54 -12.71
C TRP A 181 0.68 -0.35 -12.00
N ILE A 182 0.12 0.13 -10.91
CA ILE A 182 0.56 1.40 -10.31
C ILE A 182 2.07 1.42 -10.04
N GLY A 183 2.65 0.32 -9.55
CA GLY A 183 4.08 0.25 -9.25
C GLY A 183 4.96 0.67 -10.43
N ARG A 184 4.77 0.07 -11.62
CA ARG A 184 5.53 0.40 -12.84
C ARG A 184 5.24 1.80 -13.37
N CYS A 185 4.09 2.39 -13.02
CA CYS A 185 3.68 3.73 -13.45
C CYS A 185 4.30 4.85 -12.60
N LEU A 186 4.67 4.59 -11.34
CA LEU A 186 5.14 5.59 -10.39
C LEU A 186 6.27 6.48 -10.93
N PRO A 187 7.32 5.97 -11.62
CA PRO A 187 8.41 6.83 -12.10
C PRO A 187 7.93 7.89 -13.11
N ARG A 188 6.96 7.55 -13.94
CA ARG A 188 6.34 8.50 -14.89
C ARG A 188 5.47 9.51 -14.15
N LEU A 189 4.60 9.03 -13.26
CA LEU A 189 3.70 9.88 -12.47
C LEU A 189 4.45 10.90 -11.62
N PHE A 190 5.58 10.53 -11.01
CA PHE A 190 6.42 11.46 -10.26
C PHE A 190 6.95 12.60 -11.12
N ARG A 191 7.35 12.33 -12.38
CA ARG A 191 7.79 13.37 -13.30
C ARG A 191 6.64 14.26 -13.76
N GLU A 192 5.48 13.69 -14.00
CA GLU A 192 4.27 14.42 -14.41
C GLU A 192 3.80 15.44 -13.36
N ILE A 193 3.95 15.12 -12.07
CA ILE A 193 3.65 16.05 -10.96
C ILE A 193 4.83 16.99 -10.61
N GLY A 194 5.89 17.02 -11.41
CA GLY A 194 7.00 17.95 -11.26
C GLY A 194 8.02 17.59 -10.17
N MET A 195 8.07 16.33 -9.73
CA MET A 195 9.11 15.88 -8.79
C MET A 195 10.47 15.81 -9.47
N THR A 196 11.50 16.27 -8.77
CA THR A 196 12.92 16.25 -9.16
C THR A 196 13.70 15.25 -8.31
N ASP A 197 14.98 14.99 -8.63
CA ASP A 197 15.83 14.01 -7.92
C ASP A 197 15.10 12.67 -7.69
N VAL A 198 14.42 12.20 -8.77
CA VAL A 198 13.61 10.99 -8.71
C VAL A 198 14.52 9.77 -8.73
N SER A 199 14.45 8.99 -7.65
CA SER A 199 15.09 7.68 -7.53
C SER A 199 14.05 6.58 -7.62
N VAL A 200 14.43 5.46 -8.23
CA VAL A 200 13.58 4.27 -8.39
C VAL A 200 14.35 3.06 -7.90
N SER A 201 13.76 2.33 -7.00
CA SER A 201 14.20 0.98 -6.65
C SER A 201 13.02 0.01 -6.75
N PHE A 202 13.33 -1.26 -6.97
CA PHE A 202 12.31 -2.31 -7.01
C PHE A 202 12.83 -3.56 -6.31
N HIS A 203 11.93 -4.31 -5.74
CA HIS A 203 12.24 -5.53 -4.99
C HIS A 203 11.30 -6.65 -5.41
N THR A 204 11.85 -7.83 -5.55
CA THR A 204 11.03 -9.03 -5.64
C THR A 204 10.59 -9.44 -4.24
N ILE A 205 9.31 -9.59 -4.05
CA ILE A 205 8.69 -9.99 -2.80
C ILE A 205 8.25 -11.44 -2.92
N THR A 206 8.67 -12.27 -1.98
CA THR A 206 8.12 -13.61 -1.78
C THR A 206 7.21 -13.60 -0.55
N VAL A 207 6.19 -14.44 -0.58
CA VAL A 207 5.24 -14.58 0.52
C VAL A 207 5.15 -16.01 0.98
N THR A 208 4.71 -16.23 2.23
CA THR A 208 4.39 -17.56 2.73
C THR A 208 3.11 -18.11 2.10
N TYR A 209 2.94 -19.42 2.08
CA TYR A 209 1.73 -20.06 1.56
C TYR A 209 0.46 -19.59 2.29
N ASP A 210 0.51 -19.51 3.62
CA ASP A 210 -0.62 -19.08 4.44
C ASP A 210 -1.02 -17.63 4.13
N PHE A 211 -0.03 -16.75 3.97
CA PHE A 211 -0.30 -15.37 3.56
C PHE A 211 -0.83 -15.30 2.12
N LEU A 212 -0.34 -16.16 1.20
CA LEU A 212 -0.87 -16.23 -0.16
C LEU A 212 -2.36 -16.58 -0.17
N GLN A 213 -2.80 -17.54 0.66
CA GLN A 213 -4.22 -17.87 0.77
C GLN A 213 -5.06 -16.67 1.22
N LEU A 214 -4.56 -15.91 2.21
CA LEU A 214 -5.20 -14.68 2.67
C LEU A 214 -5.24 -13.60 1.59
N LEU A 215 -4.16 -13.46 0.83
CA LEU A 215 -3.98 -12.46 -0.23
C LEU A 215 -4.84 -12.77 -1.45
N LEU A 216 -4.81 -14.01 -1.95
CA LEU A 216 -5.39 -14.38 -3.24
C LEU A 216 -6.72 -15.14 -3.14
N GLY A 217 -7.06 -15.72 -2.00
CA GLY A 217 -8.25 -16.59 -1.91
C GLY A 217 -9.52 -15.93 -2.43
N GLY A 218 -9.78 -14.68 -2.03
CA GLY A 218 -10.92 -13.91 -2.52
C GLY A 218 -10.83 -13.52 -4.01
N HIS A 219 -9.62 -13.33 -4.55
CA HIS A 219 -9.43 -13.03 -5.97
C HIS A 219 -9.67 -14.27 -6.83
N VAL A 220 -9.15 -15.43 -6.42
CA VAL A 220 -9.37 -16.70 -7.12
C VAL A 220 -10.86 -17.09 -7.09
N ALA A 221 -11.53 -16.97 -5.94
CA ALA A 221 -12.96 -17.22 -5.84
C ALA A 221 -13.79 -16.30 -6.78
N ARG A 222 -13.43 -15.03 -6.89
CA ARG A 222 -14.07 -14.11 -7.84
C ARG A 222 -13.79 -14.50 -9.30
N ALA A 223 -12.58 -14.96 -9.62
CA ALA A 223 -12.23 -15.42 -10.96
C ALA A 223 -13.06 -16.66 -11.35
N VAL A 224 -13.28 -17.59 -10.43
CA VAL A 224 -14.19 -18.72 -10.61
C VAL A 224 -15.62 -18.24 -10.82
N GLY A 225 -16.15 -17.38 -9.95
CA GLY A 225 -17.51 -16.85 -10.07
C GLY A 225 -17.77 -16.06 -11.37
N ARG A 226 -16.73 -15.52 -12.00
CA ARG A 226 -16.79 -14.84 -13.31
C ARG A 226 -16.56 -15.78 -14.50
N GLY A 227 -16.29 -17.06 -14.28
CA GLY A 227 -16.01 -18.03 -15.34
C GLY A 227 -14.63 -17.86 -16.01
N VAL A 228 -13.71 -17.10 -15.42
CA VAL A 228 -12.32 -17.01 -15.90
C VAL A 228 -11.55 -18.29 -15.60
N LEU A 229 -11.88 -18.93 -14.47
CA LEU A 229 -11.38 -20.23 -14.03
C LEU A 229 -12.56 -21.16 -13.78
N SER A 230 -12.38 -22.44 -14.04
CA SER A 230 -13.25 -23.47 -13.47
C SER A 230 -12.86 -23.76 -12.01
N GLU A 231 -13.79 -24.29 -11.22
CA GLU A 231 -13.50 -24.76 -9.86
C GLU A 231 -12.38 -25.81 -9.87
N ALA A 232 -12.41 -26.73 -10.83
CA ALA A 232 -11.38 -27.75 -10.96
C ALA A 232 -9.98 -27.20 -11.23
N GLU A 233 -9.85 -26.14 -12.07
CA GLU A 233 -8.57 -25.47 -12.31
C GLU A 233 -8.05 -24.79 -11.02
N ALA A 234 -8.92 -24.14 -10.27
CA ALA A 234 -8.58 -23.50 -9.02
C ALA A 234 -8.14 -24.50 -7.95
N ASP A 235 -8.90 -25.59 -7.80
CA ASP A 235 -8.62 -26.66 -6.82
C ASP A 235 -7.29 -27.37 -7.12
N LEU A 236 -7.02 -27.70 -8.38
CA LEU A 236 -5.74 -28.29 -8.79
C LEU A 236 -4.56 -27.37 -8.50
N TRP A 237 -4.71 -26.08 -8.77
CA TRP A 237 -3.68 -25.07 -8.51
C TRP A 237 -3.38 -24.94 -7.01
N TRP A 238 -4.42 -24.79 -6.17
CA TRP A 238 -4.25 -24.72 -4.73
C TRP A 238 -3.71 -26.01 -4.11
N THR A 239 -4.17 -27.17 -4.58
CA THR A 239 -3.67 -28.47 -4.12
C THR A 239 -2.18 -28.64 -4.42
N HIS A 240 -1.72 -28.22 -5.61
CA HIS A 240 -0.31 -28.21 -5.96
C HIS A 240 0.50 -27.31 -5.02
N LEU A 241 0.06 -26.08 -4.77
CA LEU A 241 0.78 -25.15 -3.90
C LEU A 241 0.80 -25.62 -2.44
N ALA A 242 -0.27 -26.22 -1.95
CA ALA A 242 -0.31 -26.82 -0.61
C ALA A 242 0.71 -27.96 -0.47
N ARG A 243 0.81 -28.84 -1.50
CA ARG A 243 1.83 -29.87 -1.53
C ARG A 243 3.23 -29.29 -1.59
N ALA A 244 3.50 -28.33 -2.46
CA ALA A 244 4.79 -27.65 -2.54
C ALA A 244 5.19 -27.02 -1.19
N ASN A 245 4.22 -26.44 -0.47
CA ASN A 245 4.47 -25.90 0.88
C ASN A 245 4.86 -27.01 1.87
N ALA A 246 4.16 -28.14 1.87
CA ALA A 246 4.47 -29.27 2.74
C ALA A 246 5.85 -29.90 2.43
N GLU A 247 6.29 -29.84 1.17
CA GLU A 247 7.59 -30.32 0.68
C GLU A 247 8.71 -29.28 0.83
N GLY A 248 8.42 -28.04 1.28
CA GLY A 248 9.39 -26.95 1.41
C GLY A 248 9.85 -26.36 0.09
N THR A 249 9.12 -26.57 -1.00
CA THR A 249 9.44 -26.08 -2.35
C THR A 249 8.51 -24.98 -2.84
N PHE A 250 7.60 -24.48 -1.98
CA PHE A 250 6.67 -23.41 -2.32
C PHE A 250 7.40 -22.13 -2.72
N LEU A 251 7.05 -21.59 -3.88
CA LEU A 251 7.55 -20.31 -4.37
C LEU A 251 6.44 -19.51 -5.02
N TYR A 252 6.16 -18.35 -4.47
CA TYR A 252 5.30 -17.33 -5.05
C TYR A 252 5.83 -15.94 -4.73
N GLY A 253 5.74 -15.02 -5.68
CA GLY A 253 6.18 -13.64 -5.47
C GLY A 253 5.71 -12.68 -6.57
N PHE A 254 6.05 -11.41 -6.38
CA PHE A 254 5.74 -10.30 -7.27
C PHE A 254 6.70 -9.12 -7.03
N THR A 255 6.66 -8.11 -7.89
CA THR A 255 7.55 -6.95 -7.80
C THR A 255 6.87 -5.78 -7.12
N ALA A 256 7.59 -5.17 -6.18
CA ALA A 256 7.27 -3.88 -5.56
C ALA A 256 8.20 -2.79 -6.10
N PHE A 257 7.67 -1.59 -6.26
CA PHE A 257 8.41 -0.39 -6.64
C PHE A 257 8.42 0.61 -5.49
N ILE A 258 9.60 1.18 -5.25
CA ILE A 258 9.77 2.32 -4.35
C ILE A 258 10.28 3.47 -5.21
N VAL A 259 9.54 4.57 -5.23
CA VAL A 259 9.91 5.78 -5.94
C VAL A 259 9.95 6.93 -4.95
N ALA A 260 11.06 7.64 -4.91
CA ALA A 260 11.21 8.81 -4.08
C ALA A 260 11.70 10.00 -4.92
N GLY A 261 11.28 11.21 -4.55
CA GLY A 261 11.63 12.43 -5.25
C GLY A 261 11.57 13.65 -4.35
N THR A 262 12.08 14.77 -4.84
CA THR A 262 12.08 16.07 -4.18
C THR A 262 11.08 16.99 -4.89
N LYS A 263 10.26 17.71 -4.15
CA LYS A 263 9.44 18.79 -4.73
C LYS A 263 10.32 19.96 -5.16
N ALA A 264 10.16 20.39 -6.41
CA ALA A 264 10.86 21.55 -6.94
C ALA A 264 10.56 22.85 -6.18
#